data_12ba7cbd55d1fd487fea80ffc85dedf9
#
_entry.id   12ba7cbd55d1fd487fea80ffc85dedf9
#
_cell.length_a   1.000
_cell.length_b   1.000
_cell.length_c   1.000
_cell.angle_alpha   90.00
_cell.angle_beta   90.00
_cell.angle_gamma   90.00
#
_symmetry.space_group_name_H-M   'P 1'
#
loop_
_entity.id
_entity.type
_entity.pdbx_description
1 polymer ?
#
loop_
_entity_poly.entity_id
_entity_poly.type
_entity_poly.pdbx_seq_one_letter_code
_entity_poly.pdbx_strand_id
1 'polypeptide(L)'
;MNRKSLLGRISMKHVFFIVLAIAAVWAVYSLLLVRRLAPLAEETQKQKAEFWANQIEPFIDEKLDSLVWTGDTAAYHELRQHMHDEPTAMQMGYSMIMAIRHEYPAACYDLYADIVSIYDRMGVGWDSIDINCKELALLYLRKAAAKGEPRALKEVRLLRVE
;
A
#
# COMPACT_ATOMS: atom_id res chain seq x y z
N MET A 1 -45.87 34.66 -32.18
CA MET A 1 -44.55 35.22 -31.87
C MET A 1 -43.53 34.11 -31.90
N ASN A 2 -42.61 34.15 -32.84
CA ASN A 2 -41.80 33.04 -33.29
C ASN A 2 -40.45 33.01 -32.55
N ARG A 3 -40.27 32.08 -31.58
CA ARG A 3 -39.02 31.90 -30.77
C ARG A 3 -37.96 31.00 -31.43
N LYS A 4 -38.03 30.73 -32.72
CA LYS A 4 -37.18 29.71 -33.41
C LYS A 4 -35.96 30.25 -34.17
N SER A 5 -35.52 31.51 -33.98
CA SER A 5 -34.48 32.10 -34.85
C SER A 5 -33.19 32.56 -34.16
N LEU A 6 -32.96 32.27 -32.87
CA LEU A 6 -31.73 32.73 -32.20
C LEU A 6 -30.62 31.65 -32.07
N LEU A 7 -30.92 30.42 -32.36
CA LEU A 7 -29.94 29.32 -32.26
C LEU A 7 -29.24 28.98 -33.59
N GLY A 8 -29.52 29.69 -34.65
CA GLY A 8 -29.17 29.28 -36.04
C GLY A 8 -27.87 29.83 -36.61
N ARG A 9 -26.97 30.48 -35.86
CA ARG A 9 -25.73 31.06 -36.41
C ARG A 9 -24.51 31.01 -35.50
N ILE A 10 -24.37 30.01 -34.66
CA ILE A 10 -23.09 29.80 -34.01
C ILE A 10 -22.23 29.02 -35.00
N SER A 11 -21.28 29.70 -35.68
CA SER A 11 -20.35 29.07 -36.56
C SER A 11 -19.55 27.98 -35.80
N MET A 12 -19.31 26.82 -36.40
CA MET A 12 -18.46 25.78 -35.85
C MET A 12 -17.14 26.28 -35.26
N LYS A 13 -16.61 27.35 -35.82
CA LYS A 13 -15.41 28.04 -35.33
C LYS A 13 -15.61 28.60 -33.91
N HIS A 14 -16.78 29.20 -33.61
CA HIS A 14 -17.07 29.74 -32.28
C HIS A 14 -17.26 28.62 -31.24
N VAL A 15 -17.87 27.50 -31.62
CA VAL A 15 -17.99 26.33 -30.75
C VAL A 15 -16.60 25.78 -30.40
N PHE A 16 -15.72 25.67 -31.39
CA PHE A 16 -14.34 25.21 -31.21
C PHE A 16 -13.57 26.13 -30.24
N PHE A 17 -13.67 27.45 -30.40
CA PHE A 17 -13.00 28.39 -29.49
C PHE A 17 -13.54 28.32 -28.07
N ILE A 18 -14.85 28.12 -27.89
CA ILE A 18 -15.47 27.98 -26.55
C ILE A 18 -14.95 26.71 -25.88
N VAL A 19 -14.88 25.56 -26.58
CA VAL A 19 -14.36 24.32 -26.06
C VAL A 19 -12.87 24.44 -25.67
N LEU A 20 -12.10 25.12 -26.50
CA LEU A 20 -10.67 25.35 -26.24
C LEU A 20 -10.44 26.25 -25.02
N ALA A 21 -11.27 27.30 -24.87
CA ALA A 21 -11.25 28.20 -23.69
C ALA A 21 -11.60 27.43 -22.41
N ILE A 22 -12.63 26.58 -22.44
CA ILE A 22 -13.03 25.74 -21.29
C ILE A 22 -11.90 24.78 -20.93
N ALA A 23 -11.30 24.13 -21.92
CA ALA A 23 -10.16 23.22 -21.69
C ALA A 23 -8.95 23.94 -21.08
N ALA A 24 -8.64 25.15 -21.53
CA ALA A 24 -7.57 25.98 -20.96
C ALA A 24 -7.86 26.39 -19.51
N VAL A 25 -9.08 26.78 -19.20
CA VAL A 25 -9.51 27.11 -17.81
C VAL A 25 -9.39 25.88 -16.92
N TRP A 26 -9.83 24.70 -17.41
CA TRP A 26 -9.71 23.43 -16.67
C TRP A 26 -8.25 23.04 -16.42
N ALA A 27 -7.37 23.22 -17.41
CA ALA A 27 -5.95 22.94 -17.26
C ALA A 27 -5.28 23.84 -16.21
N VAL A 28 -5.59 25.14 -16.24
CA VAL A 28 -5.08 26.11 -15.24
C VAL A 28 -5.63 25.80 -13.86
N TYR A 29 -6.92 25.49 -13.75
CA TYR A 29 -7.53 25.11 -12.47
C TYR A 29 -6.91 23.84 -11.89
N SER A 30 -6.71 22.80 -12.70
CA SER A 30 -6.05 21.54 -12.29
C SER A 30 -4.62 21.78 -11.81
N LEU A 31 -3.86 22.64 -12.50
CA LEU A 31 -2.49 23.00 -12.13
C LEU A 31 -2.43 23.76 -10.80
N LEU A 32 -3.39 24.66 -10.56
CA LEU A 32 -3.51 25.39 -9.30
C LEU A 32 -3.92 24.47 -8.14
N LEU A 33 -4.80 23.50 -8.42
CA LEU A 33 -5.24 22.50 -7.45
C LEU A 33 -4.08 21.58 -7.04
N VAL A 34 -3.30 21.08 -8.01
CA VAL A 34 -2.10 20.28 -7.75
C VAL A 34 -1.08 21.08 -6.93
N ARG A 35 -0.82 22.33 -7.28
CA ARG A 35 0.09 23.20 -6.51
C ARG A 35 -0.37 23.48 -5.08
N ARG A 36 -1.68 23.52 -4.83
CA ARG A 36 -2.22 23.69 -3.46
C ARG A 36 -2.22 22.41 -2.66
N LEU A 37 -2.43 21.26 -3.31
CA LEU A 37 -2.54 19.96 -2.61
C LEU A 37 -1.17 19.29 -2.41
N ALA A 38 -0.18 19.54 -3.27
CA ALA A 38 1.14 18.96 -3.14
C ALA A 38 1.80 19.23 -1.77
N PRO A 39 1.86 20.48 -1.26
CA PRO A 39 2.46 20.74 0.05
C PRO A 39 1.68 20.09 1.20
N LEU A 40 0.34 19.99 1.10
CA LEU A 40 -0.47 19.32 2.12
C LEU A 40 -0.23 17.81 2.13
N ALA A 41 -0.04 17.19 0.96
CA ALA A 41 0.30 15.77 0.86
C ALA A 41 1.70 15.49 1.42
N GLU A 42 2.66 16.36 1.14
CA GLU A 42 4.04 16.26 1.64
C GLU A 42 4.11 16.43 3.17
N GLU A 43 3.38 17.41 3.70
CA GLU A 43 3.27 17.66 5.14
C GLU A 43 2.58 16.49 5.86
N THR A 44 1.52 15.93 5.27
CA THR A 44 0.83 14.75 5.80
C THR A 44 1.73 13.51 5.80
N GLN A 45 2.55 13.33 4.76
CA GLN A 45 3.52 12.22 4.71
C GLN A 45 4.64 12.42 5.72
N LYS A 46 5.14 13.64 5.87
CA LYS A 46 6.15 13.97 6.87
C LYS A 46 5.63 13.75 8.29
N GLN A 47 4.42 14.22 8.60
CA GLN A 47 3.78 13.98 9.90
C GLN A 47 3.56 12.49 10.18
N LYS A 48 3.16 11.70 9.17
CA LYS A 48 3.05 10.25 9.31
C LYS A 48 4.41 9.59 9.54
N ALA A 49 5.45 10.01 8.81
CA ALA A 49 6.81 9.50 9.00
C ALA A 49 7.36 9.84 10.39
N GLU A 50 7.16 11.07 10.85
CA GLU A 50 7.53 11.50 12.20
C GLU A 50 6.73 10.78 13.29
N PHE A 51 5.42 10.58 13.09
CA PHE A 51 4.59 9.78 14.00
C PHE A 51 5.10 8.35 14.12
N TRP A 52 5.40 7.70 12.99
CA TRP A 52 5.94 6.34 12.99
C TRP A 52 7.36 6.29 13.56
N ALA A 53 8.23 7.25 13.24
CA ALA A 53 9.58 7.32 13.80
C ALA A 53 9.53 7.46 15.33
N ASN A 54 8.68 8.35 15.85
CA ASN A 54 8.54 8.56 17.30
C ASN A 54 7.87 7.38 18.02
N GLN A 55 7.08 6.55 17.33
CA GLN A 55 6.50 5.33 17.89
C GLN A 55 7.46 4.14 17.83
N ILE A 56 8.38 4.15 16.86
CA ILE A 56 9.32 3.05 16.60
C ILE A 56 10.61 3.22 17.43
N GLU A 57 11.02 4.46 17.70
CA GLU A 57 12.30 4.78 18.35
C GLU A 57 12.56 4.10 19.72
N PRO A 58 11.57 3.83 20.60
CA PRO A 58 11.85 3.17 21.88
C PRO A 58 12.06 1.65 21.79
N PHE A 59 11.72 1.01 20.66
CA PHE A 59 11.59 -0.44 20.59
C PHE A 59 12.57 -1.11 19.63
N ILE A 60 13.34 -0.34 18.84
CA ILE A 60 14.17 -0.92 17.79
C ILE A 60 15.64 -0.64 18.06
N ASP A 61 16.42 -1.70 18.11
CA ASP A 61 17.86 -1.62 17.97
C ASP A 61 18.19 -1.08 16.58
N GLU A 62 18.64 0.17 16.48
CA GLU A 62 18.98 0.87 15.23
C GLU A 62 19.92 0.02 14.35
N LYS A 63 20.77 -0.79 14.98
CA LYS A 63 21.66 -1.69 14.28
C LYS A 63 20.90 -2.84 13.60
N LEU A 64 19.95 -3.45 14.28
CA LEU A 64 19.14 -4.54 13.71
C LEU A 64 18.25 -4.02 12.58
N ASP A 65 17.66 -2.84 12.73
CA ASP A 65 16.89 -2.17 11.69
C ASP A 65 17.72 -1.97 10.43
N SER A 66 18.92 -1.39 10.56
CA SER A 66 19.85 -1.19 9.46
C SER A 66 20.22 -2.50 8.75
N LEU A 67 20.45 -3.59 9.50
CA LEU A 67 20.76 -4.90 8.94
C LEU A 67 19.59 -5.49 8.15
N VAL A 68 18.36 -5.35 8.64
CA VAL A 68 17.16 -5.80 7.88
C VAL A 68 17.00 -5.02 6.59
N TRP A 69 17.27 -3.73 6.58
CA TRP A 69 17.26 -2.92 5.35
C TRP A 69 18.28 -3.42 4.31
N THR A 70 19.39 -4.00 4.74
CA THR A 70 20.40 -4.60 3.85
C THR A 70 20.12 -6.06 3.47
N GLY A 71 19.06 -6.67 4.04
CA GLY A 71 18.64 -8.03 3.71
C GLY A 71 19.23 -9.11 4.65
N ASP A 72 19.72 -8.73 5.83
CA ASP A 72 20.22 -9.68 6.82
C ASP A 72 19.07 -10.50 7.40
N THR A 73 19.06 -11.80 7.08
CA THR A 73 18.00 -12.72 7.52
C THR A 73 18.11 -13.07 9.00
N ALA A 74 19.31 -13.05 9.59
CA ALA A 74 19.49 -13.30 11.02
C ALA A 74 18.95 -12.14 11.85
N ALA A 75 19.26 -10.90 11.45
CA ALA A 75 18.72 -9.70 12.06
C ALA A 75 17.18 -9.65 11.94
N TYR A 76 16.63 -10.06 10.80
CA TYR A 76 15.19 -10.16 10.61
C TYR A 76 14.54 -11.14 11.60
N HIS A 77 15.12 -12.33 11.77
CA HIS A 77 14.61 -13.32 12.72
C HIS A 77 14.72 -12.85 14.16
N GLU A 78 15.81 -12.20 14.51
CA GLU A 78 16.02 -11.63 15.85
C GLU A 78 15.00 -10.56 16.15
N LEU A 79 14.78 -9.59 15.22
CA LEU A 79 13.72 -8.60 15.33
C LEU A 79 12.33 -9.23 15.51
N ARG A 80 11.99 -10.22 14.69
CA ARG A 80 10.69 -10.92 14.79
C ARG A 80 10.50 -11.59 16.15
N GLN A 81 11.55 -12.14 16.75
CA GLN A 81 11.49 -12.73 18.08
C GLN A 81 11.26 -11.69 19.17
N HIS A 82 11.97 -10.55 19.12
CA HIS A 82 11.80 -9.47 20.08
C HIS A 82 10.41 -8.81 19.98
N MET A 83 9.84 -8.79 18.79
CA MET A 83 8.54 -8.17 18.51
C MET A 83 7.36 -9.14 18.62
N HIS A 84 7.56 -10.35 19.16
CA HIS A 84 6.52 -11.38 19.23
C HIS A 84 5.23 -10.88 19.90
N ASP A 85 5.36 -10.06 20.93
CA ASP A 85 4.24 -9.50 21.72
C ASP A 85 3.79 -8.11 21.24
N GLU A 86 4.45 -7.56 20.22
CA GLU A 86 4.18 -6.22 19.70
C GLU A 86 3.05 -6.19 18.67
N PRO A 87 2.46 -5.01 18.39
CA PRO A 87 1.42 -4.88 17.40
C PRO A 87 1.86 -5.41 16.03
N THR A 88 1.05 -6.27 15.45
CA THR A 88 1.34 -6.92 14.15
C THR A 88 1.67 -5.93 13.02
N ALA A 89 1.20 -4.68 13.12
CA ALA A 89 1.51 -3.66 12.12
C ALA A 89 3.00 -3.32 12.02
N MET A 90 3.75 -3.31 13.15
CA MET A 90 5.20 -3.13 13.15
C MET A 90 5.91 -4.34 12.55
N GLN A 91 5.51 -5.54 13.00
CA GLN A 91 6.05 -6.80 12.46
C GLN A 91 5.87 -6.87 10.95
N MET A 92 4.67 -6.49 10.45
CA MET A 92 4.36 -6.45 9.03
C MET A 92 5.28 -5.52 8.24
N GLY A 93 5.72 -4.38 8.82
CA GLY A 93 6.67 -3.47 8.17
C GLY A 93 7.98 -4.17 7.80
N TYR A 94 8.58 -4.93 8.72
CA TYR A 94 9.80 -5.69 8.46
C TYR A 94 9.57 -6.87 7.52
N SER A 95 8.42 -7.55 7.66
CA SER A 95 8.04 -8.60 6.70
C SER A 95 7.92 -8.04 5.28
N MET A 96 7.36 -6.83 5.11
CA MET A 96 7.28 -6.15 3.81
C MET A 96 8.67 -5.83 3.24
N ILE A 97 9.59 -5.27 4.03
CA ILE A 97 10.95 -4.96 3.57
C ILE A 97 11.63 -6.23 3.05
N MET A 98 11.64 -7.28 3.84
CA MET A 98 12.32 -8.52 3.51
C MET A 98 11.64 -9.29 2.37
N ALA A 99 10.29 -9.27 2.31
CA ALA A 99 9.54 -9.95 1.27
C ALA A 99 9.61 -9.22 -0.08
N ILE A 100 9.50 -7.89 -0.08
CA ILE A 100 9.41 -7.09 -1.31
C ILE A 100 10.81 -6.82 -1.89
N ARG A 101 11.74 -6.39 -1.03
CA ARG A 101 13.06 -5.93 -1.47
C ARG A 101 14.05 -7.07 -1.64
N HIS A 102 14.01 -8.05 -0.72
CA HIS A 102 14.97 -9.14 -0.68
C HIS A 102 14.38 -10.48 -1.09
N GLU A 103 13.07 -10.51 -1.37
CA GLU A 103 12.35 -11.72 -1.79
C GLU A 103 12.59 -12.93 -0.86
N TYR A 104 12.79 -12.67 0.42
CA TYR A 104 13.08 -13.68 1.41
C TYR A 104 11.86 -14.58 1.68
N PRO A 105 11.94 -15.92 1.47
CA PRO A 105 10.79 -16.80 1.51
C PRO A 105 10.03 -16.78 2.83
N ALA A 106 10.76 -16.81 3.96
CA ALA A 106 10.15 -16.77 5.29
C ALA A 106 9.39 -15.47 5.52
N ALA A 107 9.95 -14.33 5.10
CA ALA A 107 9.28 -13.04 5.22
C ALA A 107 8.06 -12.92 4.30
N CYS A 108 8.07 -13.57 3.13
CA CYS A 108 6.87 -13.66 2.29
C CYS A 108 5.73 -14.38 3.02
N TYR A 109 6.03 -15.49 3.70
CA TYR A 109 5.03 -16.17 4.53
C TYR A 109 4.59 -15.32 5.72
N ASP A 110 5.55 -14.69 6.41
CA ASP A 110 5.25 -13.85 7.57
C ASP A 110 4.36 -12.67 7.18
N LEU A 111 4.55 -12.05 6.00
CA LEU A 111 3.69 -10.98 5.49
C LEU A 111 2.25 -11.47 5.26
N TYR A 112 2.07 -12.67 4.70
CA TYR A 112 0.75 -13.30 4.61
C TYR A 112 0.13 -13.47 5.99
N ALA A 113 0.87 -14.05 6.94
CA ALA A 113 0.39 -14.32 8.29
C ALA A 113 0.06 -13.03 9.07
N ASP A 114 0.86 -11.98 8.90
CA ASP A 114 0.65 -10.67 9.52
C ASP A 114 -0.66 -10.04 9.01
N ILE A 115 -0.93 -10.07 7.70
CA ILE A 115 -2.19 -9.58 7.11
C ILE A 115 -3.37 -10.35 7.70
N VAL A 116 -3.34 -11.67 7.68
CA VAL A 116 -4.42 -12.52 8.22
C VAL A 116 -4.64 -12.22 9.70
N SER A 117 -3.57 -12.12 10.49
CA SER A 117 -3.64 -11.86 11.93
C SER A 117 -4.25 -10.48 12.27
N ILE A 118 -4.00 -9.46 11.45
CA ILE A 118 -4.62 -8.13 11.64
C ILE A 118 -6.13 -8.24 11.53
N TYR A 119 -6.64 -8.89 10.50
CA TYR A 119 -8.09 -9.04 10.28
C TYR A 119 -8.73 -9.94 11.33
N ASP A 120 -8.06 -11.01 11.73
CA ASP A 120 -8.55 -11.92 12.78
C ASP A 120 -8.70 -11.18 14.12
N ARG A 121 -7.74 -10.34 14.51
CA ARG A 121 -7.86 -9.48 15.71
C ARG A 121 -8.99 -8.47 15.61
N MET A 122 -9.35 -8.03 14.41
CA MET A 122 -10.51 -7.17 14.19
C MET A 122 -11.85 -7.93 14.19
N GLY A 123 -11.82 -9.25 14.38
CA GLY A 123 -13.00 -10.12 14.29
C GLY A 123 -13.53 -10.27 12.86
N VAL A 124 -12.70 -9.98 11.86
CA VAL A 124 -13.06 -10.08 10.43
C VAL A 124 -12.58 -11.44 9.93
N GLY A 125 -13.52 -12.33 9.64
CA GLY A 125 -13.20 -13.64 9.05
C GLY A 125 -12.61 -13.52 7.65
N TRP A 126 -11.86 -14.55 7.23
CA TRP A 126 -11.19 -14.61 5.94
C TRP A 126 -12.05 -14.20 4.74
N ASP A 127 -13.32 -14.63 4.72
CA ASP A 127 -14.23 -14.33 3.61
C ASP A 127 -14.65 -12.86 3.52
N SER A 128 -14.52 -12.13 4.62
CA SER A 128 -14.89 -10.72 4.75
C SER A 128 -13.71 -9.76 4.62
N ILE A 129 -12.49 -10.27 4.41
CA ILE A 129 -11.30 -9.45 4.16
C ILE A 129 -11.47 -8.71 2.82
N ASP A 130 -11.06 -7.44 2.78
CA ASP A 130 -11.02 -6.66 1.53
C ASP A 130 -10.27 -7.42 0.43
N ILE A 131 -10.84 -7.40 -0.79
CA ILE A 131 -10.35 -8.22 -1.89
C ILE A 131 -8.88 -7.92 -2.23
N ASN A 132 -8.45 -6.67 -2.18
CA ASN A 132 -7.07 -6.30 -2.50
C ASN A 132 -6.10 -6.80 -1.43
N CYS A 133 -6.48 -6.72 -0.15
CA CYS A 133 -5.69 -7.25 0.96
C CYS A 133 -5.61 -8.79 0.91
N LYS A 134 -6.71 -9.45 0.54
CA LYS A 134 -6.76 -10.89 0.35
C LYS A 134 -5.87 -11.35 -0.80
N GLU A 135 -5.94 -10.69 -1.96
CA GLU A 135 -5.09 -10.97 -3.11
C GLU A 135 -3.61 -10.74 -2.80
N LEU A 136 -3.29 -9.66 -2.07
CA LEU A 136 -1.93 -9.38 -1.62
C LEU A 136 -1.40 -10.50 -0.71
N ALA A 137 -2.18 -10.90 0.29
CA ALA A 137 -1.83 -11.99 1.19
C ALA A 137 -1.58 -13.29 0.42
N LEU A 138 -2.49 -13.68 -0.47
CA LEU A 138 -2.35 -14.89 -1.29
C LEU A 138 -1.16 -14.81 -2.25
N LEU A 139 -0.86 -13.64 -2.81
CA LEU A 139 0.31 -13.43 -3.65
C LEU A 139 1.61 -13.79 -2.90
N TYR A 140 1.77 -13.28 -1.67
CA TYR A 140 2.97 -13.56 -0.88
C TYR A 140 3.02 -14.98 -0.34
N LEU A 141 1.87 -15.57 0.00
CA LEU A 141 1.78 -16.99 0.33
C LEU A 141 2.28 -17.87 -0.83
N ARG A 142 1.82 -17.61 -2.07
CA ARG A 142 2.27 -18.33 -3.26
C ARG A 142 3.76 -18.13 -3.55
N LYS A 143 4.26 -16.89 -3.39
CA LYS A 143 5.70 -16.61 -3.56
C LYS A 143 6.55 -17.39 -2.56
N ALA A 144 6.13 -17.45 -1.30
CA ALA A 144 6.81 -18.22 -0.27
C ALA A 144 6.79 -19.72 -0.59
N ALA A 145 5.64 -20.28 -0.98
CA ALA A 145 5.49 -21.68 -1.36
C ALA A 145 6.35 -22.04 -2.59
N ALA A 146 6.36 -21.19 -3.63
CA ALA A 146 7.16 -21.39 -4.83
C ALA A 146 8.68 -21.42 -4.54
N LYS A 147 9.12 -20.76 -3.46
CA LYS A 147 10.50 -20.76 -2.99
C LYS A 147 10.79 -21.85 -1.93
N GLY A 148 9.81 -22.72 -1.67
CA GLY A 148 9.98 -23.87 -0.79
C GLY A 148 9.82 -23.61 0.70
N GLU A 149 9.25 -22.47 1.11
CA GLU A 149 8.98 -22.19 2.53
C GLU A 149 8.00 -23.23 3.10
N PRO A 150 8.41 -24.01 4.13
CA PRO A 150 7.62 -25.15 4.60
C PRO A 150 6.25 -24.75 5.15
N ARG A 151 6.15 -23.61 5.85
CA ARG A 151 4.91 -23.10 6.44
C ARG A 151 3.93 -22.73 5.32
N ALA A 152 4.43 -22.08 4.26
CA ALA A 152 3.63 -21.70 3.11
C ALA A 152 3.12 -22.91 2.33
N LEU A 153 3.97 -23.92 2.13
CA LEU A 153 3.56 -25.17 1.46
C LEU A 153 2.43 -25.89 2.21
N LYS A 154 2.48 -25.88 3.54
CA LYS A 154 1.40 -26.44 4.38
C LYS A 154 0.12 -25.64 4.21
N GLU A 155 0.21 -24.31 4.28
CA GLU A 155 -0.94 -23.40 4.21
C GLU A 155 -1.65 -23.45 2.87
N VAL A 156 -0.90 -23.44 1.75
CA VAL A 156 -1.47 -23.57 0.39
C VAL A 156 -2.28 -24.86 0.25
N ARG A 157 -1.81 -25.97 0.84
CA ARG A 157 -2.56 -27.24 0.83
C ARG A 157 -3.87 -27.15 1.62
N LEU A 158 -3.86 -26.46 2.75
CA LEU A 158 -5.05 -26.28 3.60
C LEU A 158 -6.11 -25.40 2.92
N LEU A 159 -5.66 -24.32 2.29
CA LEU A 159 -6.54 -23.37 1.61
C LEU A 159 -7.01 -23.88 0.22
N ARG A 160 -6.45 -24.97 -0.30
CA ARG A 160 -6.68 -25.46 -1.67
C ARG A 160 -6.44 -24.39 -2.74
N VAL A 161 -5.49 -23.52 -2.50
CA VAL A 161 -5.08 -22.45 -3.42
C VAL A 161 -3.96 -23.00 -4.28
N GLU A 162 -4.26 -23.29 -5.54
CA GLU A 162 -3.26 -23.67 -6.56
C GLU A 162 -2.66 -22.43 -7.22
#